data_2594b09f5da4940378b8d4241bdefbf4
#
_entry.id   2594b09f5da4940378b8d4241bdefbf4
#
_cell.length_a   1.000
_cell.length_b   1.000
_cell.length_c   1.000
_cell.angle_alpha   90.00
_cell.angle_beta   90.00
_cell.angle_gamma   90.00
#
_symmetry.space_group_name_H-M   'P 1'
#
loop_
_entity.id
_entity.type
_entity.pdbx_description
1 polymer ?
#
loop_
_entity_poly.entity_id
_entity_poly.type
_entity_poly.pdbx_seq_one_letter_code
_entity_poly.pdbx_strand_id
1 'polypeptide(L)'
;MTSPIWHPFTQHALFPAMRPVVSAEGAWLLDGDGRQVFDAISSWWVVTHGHCHPRIVQAIRDQAGRLDQVIFAGHTHEPAREFADGLLKMVPAGLSRVFFSDSGSTSVEVALKMALGHFRHLGSPRHRVVVMQGSYHGDTVGTMSAGERGSFTQPYEPLLFGVDRIPFPEPGAEQATLDSLERFARDPTTAALLIEPLVLGAGGMRFYQPAILAEMAAICARHGVLLIADEVMTGWGRTGRFLACDHACVAPDILCLSKGITGGHLPLAVTLCREEIFQSHWSTDRSRTFFHSSSYTANPIACAAACANLQIWREEPVQARIDAVAAEQAEGAIRLEGYPGLTSVRCMGTILAAEIGAGGADYMADTGPALMRFFAERDLLIRPLGRTVYLLPPYCSTGAELRACHDAMIEAADVFG
;
A
#
# COMPACT_ATOMS: atom_id res chain seq x y z
N MET A 1 24.87 -2.50 -25.99
CA MET A 1 23.57 -1.86 -26.36
C MET A 1 22.79 -1.66 -25.08
N THR A 2 22.22 -0.49 -24.87
CA THR A 2 21.33 -0.24 -23.71
C THR A 2 20.04 -1.03 -23.90
N SER A 3 19.50 -1.59 -22.84
CA SER A 3 18.20 -2.28 -22.85
C SER A 3 17.12 -1.33 -23.43
N PRO A 4 16.17 -1.84 -24.24
CA PRO A 4 15.02 -1.04 -24.68
C PRO A 4 13.99 -0.79 -23.57
N ILE A 5 14.16 -1.43 -22.39
CA ILE A 5 13.25 -1.30 -21.26
C ILE A 5 13.57 -0.04 -20.48
N TRP A 6 12.56 0.80 -20.26
CA TRP A 6 12.62 1.94 -19.35
C TRP A 6 12.17 1.49 -17.96
N HIS A 7 13.13 1.29 -17.06
CA HIS A 7 12.84 0.82 -15.70
C HIS A 7 12.31 1.97 -14.83
N PRO A 8 11.27 1.71 -14.01
CA PRO A 8 10.68 2.73 -13.13
C PRO A 8 11.67 3.15 -12.04
N PHE A 9 11.59 4.41 -11.63
CA PHE A 9 12.41 5.00 -10.55
C PHE A 9 13.91 4.70 -10.70
N THR A 10 14.41 4.69 -11.93
CA THR A 10 15.80 4.32 -12.24
C THR A 10 16.44 5.36 -13.16
N GLN A 11 17.54 5.98 -12.68
CA GLN A 11 18.37 6.81 -13.53
C GLN A 11 19.35 5.90 -14.30
N HIS A 12 19.01 5.58 -15.56
CA HIS A 12 19.76 4.62 -16.38
C HIS A 12 21.22 4.97 -16.61
N ALA A 13 21.57 6.26 -16.58
CA ALA A 13 22.97 6.70 -16.70
C ALA A 13 23.83 6.27 -15.50
N LEU A 14 23.21 6.13 -14.30
CA LEU A 14 23.88 5.70 -13.06
C LEU A 14 23.78 4.18 -12.86
N PHE A 15 22.83 3.52 -13.51
CA PHE A 15 22.57 2.08 -13.43
C PHE A 15 22.54 1.47 -14.83
N PRO A 16 23.68 1.34 -15.51
CA PRO A 16 23.74 0.88 -16.90
C PRO A 16 23.42 -0.59 -17.09
N ALA A 17 23.52 -1.39 -16.00
CA ALA A 17 23.21 -2.82 -16.01
C ALA A 17 22.17 -3.13 -14.94
N MET A 18 21.11 -3.86 -15.30
CA MET A 18 20.11 -4.37 -14.40
C MET A 18 20.42 -5.82 -14.03
N ARG A 19 20.21 -6.19 -12.78
CA ARG A 19 20.38 -7.58 -12.32
C ARG A 19 19.23 -8.44 -12.87
N PRO A 20 19.49 -9.43 -13.72
CA PRO A 20 18.43 -10.29 -14.23
C PRO A 20 17.97 -11.25 -13.12
N VAL A 21 16.66 -11.44 -12.97
CA VAL A 21 16.06 -12.44 -12.10
C VAL A 21 15.41 -13.49 -12.99
N VAL A 22 15.71 -14.77 -12.76
CA VAL A 22 15.28 -15.89 -13.61
C VAL A 22 14.20 -16.74 -12.97
N SER A 23 14.15 -16.82 -11.64
CA SER A 23 13.10 -17.53 -10.89
C SER A 23 13.00 -17.00 -9.47
N ALA A 24 11.95 -17.43 -8.77
CA ALA A 24 11.76 -17.08 -7.36
C ALA A 24 10.98 -18.21 -6.66
N GLU A 25 11.26 -18.41 -5.36
CA GLU A 25 10.53 -19.35 -4.50
C GLU A 25 10.58 -18.86 -3.04
N GLY A 26 9.45 -18.89 -2.34
CA GLY A 26 9.38 -18.41 -0.96
C GLY A 26 9.80 -16.95 -0.84
N ALA A 27 10.78 -16.64 -0.01
CA ALA A 27 11.33 -15.29 0.16
C ALA A 27 12.59 -15.02 -0.69
N TRP A 28 12.92 -15.90 -1.64
CA TRP A 28 14.17 -15.86 -2.37
C TRP A 28 13.96 -15.67 -3.88
N LEU A 29 14.81 -14.85 -4.46
CA LEU A 29 14.97 -14.66 -5.89
C LEU A 29 16.25 -15.37 -6.34
N LEU A 30 16.24 -15.97 -7.53
CA LEU A 30 17.44 -16.49 -8.19
C LEU A 30 17.80 -15.57 -9.35
N ASP A 31 19.00 -15.03 -9.35
CA ASP A 31 19.48 -14.17 -10.43
C ASP A 31 20.09 -14.97 -11.59
N GLY A 32 20.43 -14.26 -12.68
CA GLY A 32 21.01 -14.86 -13.88
C GLY A 32 22.40 -15.45 -13.68
N ASP A 33 23.09 -15.10 -12.61
CA ASP A 33 24.43 -15.61 -12.25
C ASP A 33 24.34 -16.81 -11.27
N GLY A 34 23.11 -17.23 -10.91
CA GLY A 34 22.86 -18.34 -10.00
C GLY A 34 22.96 -17.95 -8.52
N ARG A 35 22.98 -16.66 -8.18
CA ARG A 35 22.99 -16.19 -6.78
C ARG A 35 21.56 -16.13 -6.25
N GLN A 36 21.38 -16.56 -4.99
CA GLN A 36 20.13 -16.38 -4.27
C GLN A 36 20.10 -15.01 -3.60
N VAL A 37 19.03 -14.25 -3.79
CA VAL A 37 18.82 -12.92 -3.24
C VAL A 37 17.58 -12.95 -2.35
N PHE A 38 17.74 -12.62 -1.08
CA PHE A 38 16.62 -12.53 -0.16
C PHE A 38 15.79 -11.28 -0.44
N ASP A 39 14.48 -11.46 -0.64
CA ASP A 39 13.53 -10.37 -0.90
C ASP A 39 13.01 -9.77 0.42
N ALA A 40 13.80 -8.89 1.01
CA ALA A 40 13.52 -8.28 2.31
C ALA A 40 12.37 -7.27 2.29
N ILE A 41 11.85 -6.92 1.09
CA ILE A 41 10.81 -5.89 0.91
C ILE A 41 9.61 -6.40 0.10
N SER A 42 9.47 -7.73 -0.07
CA SER A 42 8.36 -8.35 -0.81
C SER A 42 8.22 -7.78 -2.23
N SER A 43 9.35 -7.68 -2.95
CA SER A 43 9.52 -7.02 -4.24
C SER A 43 9.15 -5.53 -4.16
N TRP A 44 7.93 -5.14 -4.38
CA TRP A 44 7.46 -3.77 -4.08
C TRP A 44 6.24 -3.84 -3.15
N TRP A 45 6.44 -4.49 -1.98
CA TRP A 45 5.43 -4.65 -0.91
C TRP A 45 4.24 -5.54 -1.31
N VAL A 46 4.38 -6.33 -2.40
CA VAL A 46 3.26 -7.08 -2.99
C VAL A 46 3.21 -8.54 -2.55
N VAL A 47 4.38 -9.18 -2.36
CA VAL A 47 4.48 -10.62 -2.06
C VAL A 47 4.17 -10.88 -0.57
N THR A 48 3.06 -11.55 -0.28
CA THR A 48 2.64 -11.83 1.12
C THR A 48 3.05 -13.23 1.58
N HIS A 49 2.68 -14.26 0.83
CA HIS A 49 2.88 -15.66 1.23
C HIS A 49 4.16 -16.30 0.69
N GLY A 50 5.00 -15.50 0.03
CA GLY A 50 6.18 -15.94 -0.72
C GLY A 50 5.92 -16.02 -2.22
N HIS A 51 7.02 -15.98 -2.96
CA HIS A 51 6.99 -16.08 -4.41
C HIS A 51 6.48 -17.44 -4.88
N CYS A 52 5.76 -17.46 -5.98
CA CYS A 52 5.29 -18.66 -6.65
C CYS A 52 4.48 -19.62 -5.75
N HIS A 53 3.68 -19.09 -4.83
CA HIS A 53 2.87 -19.90 -3.92
C HIS A 53 2.01 -20.90 -4.69
N PRO A 54 2.11 -22.25 -4.44
CA PRO A 54 1.56 -23.29 -5.29
C PRO A 54 0.05 -23.16 -5.56
N ARG A 55 -0.74 -22.82 -4.54
CA ARG A 55 -2.20 -22.64 -4.68
C ARG A 55 -2.55 -21.51 -5.63
N ILE A 56 -1.85 -20.38 -5.54
CA ILE A 56 -2.13 -19.22 -6.40
C ILE A 56 -1.70 -19.53 -7.83
N VAL A 57 -0.51 -20.14 -8.01
CA VAL A 57 -0.03 -20.57 -9.33
C VAL A 57 -1.01 -21.53 -9.99
N GLN A 58 -1.57 -22.50 -9.22
CA GLN A 58 -2.53 -23.46 -9.76
C GLN A 58 -3.84 -22.78 -10.16
N ALA A 59 -4.38 -21.88 -9.32
CA ALA A 59 -5.60 -21.15 -9.63
C ALA A 59 -5.46 -20.28 -10.90
N ILE A 60 -4.30 -19.65 -11.10
CA ILE A 60 -3.99 -18.89 -12.31
C ILE A 60 -3.99 -19.81 -13.54
N ARG A 61 -3.30 -20.97 -13.48
CA ARG A 61 -3.23 -21.94 -14.58
C ARG A 61 -4.61 -22.45 -14.98
N ASP A 62 -5.42 -22.84 -14.00
CA ASP A 62 -6.76 -23.40 -14.23
C ASP A 62 -7.69 -22.34 -14.85
N GLN A 63 -7.68 -21.13 -14.32
CA GLN A 63 -8.53 -20.05 -14.80
C GLN A 63 -8.12 -19.57 -16.20
N ALA A 64 -6.84 -19.51 -16.51
CA ALA A 64 -6.35 -19.10 -17.83
C ALA A 64 -6.83 -20.03 -18.97
N GLY A 65 -7.12 -21.30 -18.66
CA GLY A 65 -7.70 -22.26 -19.60
C GLY A 65 -9.23 -22.21 -19.70
N ARG A 66 -9.93 -21.44 -18.85
CA ARG A 66 -11.42 -21.37 -18.81
C ARG A 66 -11.98 -20.06 -19.35
N LEU A 67 -11.46 -18.94 -18.84
CA LEU A 67 -11.89 -17.60 -19.22
C LEU A 67 -10.76 -16.62 -18.87
N ASP A 68 -10.17 -16.03 -19.89
CA ASP A 68 -9.08 -15.06 -19.80
C ASP A 68 -9.58 -13.63 -19.56
N GLN A 69 -10.67 -13.21 -20.26
CA GLN A 69 -11.28 -11.91 -20.14
C GLN A 69 -12.72 -11.89 -20.65
N VAL A 70 -13.55 -11.01 -20.06
CA VAL A 70 -14.88 -10.66 -20.56
C VAL A 70 -15.14 -9.18 -20.18
N ILE A 71 -15.88 -8.46 -21.01
CA ILE A 71 -16.34 -7.12 -20.64
C ILE A 71 -17.18 -7.18 -19.36
N PHE A 72 -16.76 -6.47 -18.31
CA PHE A 72 -17.44 -6.52 -17.01
C PHE A 72 -18.66 -5.60 -16.93
N ALA A 73 -18.83 -4.68 -17.88
CA ALA A 73 -20.04 -3.87 -18.02
C ALA A 73 -21.21 -4.72 -18.53
N GLY A 74 -22.14 -5.06 -17.65
CA GLY A 74 -23.30 -5.89 -17.96
C GLY A 74 -23.04 -7.40 -17.94
N HIS A 75 -21.81 -7.85 -17.68
CA HIS A 75 -21.47 -9.25 -17.51
C HIS A 75 -20.79 -9.46 -16.16
N THR A 76 -20.74 -10.69 -15.69
CA THR A 76 -20.04 -11.10 -14.48
C THR A 76 -19.49 -12.51 -14.64
N HIS A 77 -18.62 -12.94 -13.73
CA HIS A 77 -18.07 -14.30 -13.71
C HIS A 77 -17.87 -14.77 -12.26
N GLU A 78 -17.78 -16.06 -12.10
CA GLU A 78 -17.69 -16.72 -10.80
C GLU A 78 -16.52 -16.24 -9.94
N PRO A 79 -15.25 -16.17 -10.41
CA PRO A 79 -14.14 -15.71 -9.59
C PRO A 79 -14.34 -14.29 -9.02
N ALA A 80 -14.94 -13.35 -9.75
CA ALA A 80 -15.19 -12.01 -9.24
C ALA A 80 -16.23 -12.01 -8.11
N ARG A 81 -17.29 -12.82 -8.26
CA ARG A 81 -18.34 -12.95 -7.23
C ARG A 81 -17.81 -13.64 -5.98
N GLU A 82 -17.12 -14.78 -6.15
CA GLU A 82 -16.51 -15.52 -5.04
C GLU A 82 -15.53 -14.64 -4.27
N PHE A 83 -14.68 -13.92 -4.97
CA PHE A 83 -13.72 -13.00 -4.33
C PHE A 83 -14.44 -11.88 -3.57
N ALA A 84 -15.41 -11.20 -4.20
CA ALA A 84 -16.16 -10.12 -3.55
C ALA A 84 -16.89 -10.61 -2.29
N ASP A 85 -17.63 -11.72 -2.40
CA ASP A 85 -18.36 -12.33 -1.28
C ASP A 85 -17.41 -12.80 -0.16
N GLY A 86 -16.24 -13.27 -0.55
CA GLY A 86 -15.19 -13.71 0.38
C GLY A 86 -14.53 -12.55 1.12
N LEU A 87 -14.19 -11.49 0.41
CA LEU A 87 -13.53 -10.30 0.96
C LEU A 87 -14.46 -9.55 1.92
N LEU A 88 -15.75 -9.41 1.57
CA LEU A 88 -16.74 -8.74 2.44
C LEU A 88 -16.93 -9.40 3.81
N LYS A 89 -16.49 -10.65 3.98
CA LYS A 89 -16.47 -11.34 5.28
C LYS A 89 -15.23 -11.05 6.12
N MET A 90 -14.21 -10.42 5.53
CA MET A 90 -12.92 -10.14 6.16
C MET A 90 -12.72 -8.66 6.49
N VAL A 91 -13.50 -7.78 5.87
CA VAL A 91 -13.42 -6.33 6.08
C VAL A 91 -14.46 -5.86 7.10
N PRO A 92 -14.32 -4.64 7.67
CA PRO A 92 -15.28 -4.10 8.64
C PRO A 92 -16.71 -4.09 8.13
N ALA A 93 -17.66 -4.40 9.02
CA ALA A 93 -19.07 -4.34 8.73
C ALA A 93 -19.50 -2.94 8.26
N GLY A 94 -20.42 -2.89 7.28
CA GLY A 94 -20.87 -1.65 6.66
C GLY A 94 -20.32 -1.43 5.25
N LEU A 95 -19.14 -1.96 4.93
CA LEU A 95 -18.65 -2.06 3.54
C LEU A 95 -19.42 -3.17 2.84
N SER A 96 -20.12 -2.86 1.76
CA SER A 96 -21.07 -3.80 1.11
C SER A 96 -20.91 -3.89 -0.41
N ARG A 97 -20.15 -3.00 -1.02
CA ARG A 97 -19.94 -2.94 -2.47
C ARG A 97 -18.47 -2.98 -2.81
N VAL A 98 -18.14 -3.71 -3.87
CA VAL A 98 -16.77 -3.92 -4.35
C VAL A 98 -16.69 -3.46 -5.81
N PHE A 99 -15.84 -2.48 -6.07
CA PHE A 99 -15.50 -2.04 -7.42
C PHE A 99 -14.08 -2.50 -7.75
N PHE A 100 -13.89 -3.17 -8.88
CA PHE A 100 -12.61 -3.71 -9.32
C PHE A 100 -11.83 -2.71 -10.17
N SER A 101 -10.52 -2.64 -9.96
CA SER A 101 -9.55 -1.91 -10.77
C SER A 101 -8.21 -2.66 -10.84
N ASP A 102 -7.19 -2.09 -11.49
CA ASP A 102 -5.98 -2.84 -11.87
C ASP A 102 -4.77 -2.53 -10.99
N SER A 103 -4.79 -1.43 -10.25
CA SER A 103 -3.66 -0.96 -9.42
C SER A 103 -4.13 -0.20 -8.20
N GLY A 104 -3.25 -0.05 -7.19
CA GLY A 104 -3.52 0.78 -6.02
C GLY A 104 -3.88 2.22 -6.40
N SER A 105 -3.15 2.82 -7.34
CA SER A 105 -3.45 4.17 -7.83
C SER A 105 -4.86 4.27 -8.39
N THR A 106 -5.27 3.30 -9.23
CA THR A 106 -6.63 3.32 -9.80
C THR A 106 -7.71 3.06 -8.77
N SER A 107 -7.45 2.27 -7.71
CA SER A 107 -8.42 2.11 -6.62
C SER A 107 -8.66 3.41 -5.86
N VAL A 108 -7.62 4.21 -5.65
CA VAL A 108 -7.76 5.53 -5.01
C VAL A 108 -8.44 6.54 -5.95
N GLU A 109 -8.14 6.53 -7.26
CA GLU A 109 -8.89 7.34 -8.25
C GLU A 109 -10.40 7.03 -8.21
N VAL A 110 -10.76 5.74 -8.11
CA VAL A 110 -12.14 5.28 -7.96
C VAL A 110 -12.74 5.81 -6.66
N ALA A 111 -12.02 5.72 -5.54
CA ALA A 111 -12.48 6.22 -4.24
C ALA A 111 -12.78 7.72 -4.26
N LEU A 112 -11.88 8.53 -4.83
CA LEU A 112 -12.10 9.97 -5.00
C LEU A 112 -13.35 10.26 -5.84
N LYS A 113 -13.51 9.55 -6.96
CA LYS A 113 -14.70 9.69 -7.82
C LYS A 113 -15.98 9.25 -7.12
N MET A 114 -15.95 8.17 -6.33
CA MET A 114 -17.10 7.73 -5.52
C MET A 114 -17.52 8.81 -4.52
N ALA A 115 -16.55 9.39 -3.80
CA ALA A 115 -16.82 10.42 -2.81
C ALA A 115 -17.44 11.69 -3.43
N LEU A 116 -16.85 12.19 -4.51
CA LEU A 116 -17.36 13.39 -5.19
C LEU A 116 -18.71 13.14 -5.85
N GLY A 117 -18.87 11.97 -6.49
CA GLY A 117 -20.11 11.56 -7.13
C GLY A 117 -21.26 11.42 -6.12
N HIS A 118 -20.98 10.82 -4.97
CA HIS A 118 -21.95 10.68 -3.87
C HIS A 118 -22.58 12.01 -3.48
N PHE A 119 -21.78 13.00 -3.12
CA PHE A 119 -22.27 14.31 -2.70
C PHE A 119 -22.97 15.08 -3.84
N ARG A 120 -22.49 14.93 -5.07
CA ARG A 120 -23.14 15.53 -6.25
C ARG A 120 -24.56 14.96 -6.43
N HIS A 121 -24.70 13.64 -6.30
CA HIS A 121 -26.01 12.97 -6.48
C HIS A 121 -26.96 13.18 -5.32
N LEU A 122 -26.46 13.56 -4.16
CA LEU A 122 -27.29 14.02 -3.04
C LEU A 122 -27.76 15.49 -3.18
N GLY A 123 -27.33 16.19 -4.23
CA GLY A 123 -27.67 17.61 -4.42
C GLY A 123 -26.89 18.58 -3.54
N SER A 124 -25.84 18.11 -2.87
CA SER A 124 -24.93 18.89 -2.00
C SER A 124 -23.49 18.68 -2.47
N PRO A 125 -23.10 19.20 -3.64
CA PRO A 125 -21.81 18.91 -4.21
C PRO A 125 -20.68 19.41 -3.32
N ARG A 126 -19.76 18.50 -2.98
CA ARG A 126 -18.52 18.75 -2.26
C ARG A 126 -17.34 18.44 -3.18
N HIS A 127 -16.24 19.15 -3.04
CA HIS A 127 -15.11 19.03 -3.99
C HIS A 127 -13.74 19.10 -3.31
N ARG A 128 -13.67 19.42 -2.02
CA ARG A 128 -12.40 19.46 -1.28
C ARG A 128 -12.05 18.09 -0.75
N VAL A 129 -10.80 17.71 -0.92
CA VAL A 129 -10.22 16.48 -0.35
C VAL A 129 -9.11 16.89 0.60
N VAL A 130 -9.14 16.33 1.80
CA VAL A 130 -8.11 16.51 2.82
C VAL A 130 -7.18 15.31 2.79
N VAL A 131 -5.87 15.54 2.86
CA VAL A 131 -4.83 14.51 2.90
C VAL A 131 -3.81 14.81 3.98
N MET A 132 -2.99 13.84 4.38
CA MET A 132 -1.91 14.04 5.33
C MET A 132 -0.63 14.47 4.61
N GLN A 133 0.16 15.36 5.21
CA GLN A 133 1.50 15.71 4.72
C GLN A 133 2.40 14.47 4.70
N GLY A 134 3.19 14.31 3.65
CA GLY A 134 4.06 13.17 3.45
C GLY A 134 3.34 11.92 2.90
N SER A 135 2.02 11.99 2.60
CA SER A 135 1.28 10.85 2.05
C SER A 135 1.65 10.54 0.61
N TYR A 136 1.48 9.26 0.26
CA TYR A 136 1.64 8.76 -1.12
C TYR A 136 0.47 7.82 -1.46
N HIS A 137 -0.21 8.09 -2.56
CA HIS A 137 -1.40 7.34 -2.98
C HIS A 137 -1.27 6.73 -4.38
N GLY A 138 -0.14 6.93 -5.04
CA GLY A 138 0.15 6.40 -6.38
C GLY A 138 0.65 7.45 -7.36
N ASP A 139 0.93 6.99 -8.59
CA ASP A 139 1.59 7.80 -9.64
C ASP A 139 0.64 8.22 -10.78
N THR A 140 -0.67 7.94 -10.69
CA THR A 140 -1.65 8.56 -11.61
C THR A 140 -1.89 10.02 -11.23
N VAL A 141 -2.33 10.85 -12.17
CA VAL A 141 -2.46 12.31 -11.96
C VAL A 141 -3.33 12.64 -10.75
N GLY A 142 -4.45 11.94 -10.52
CA GLY A 142 -5.31 12.20 -9.37
C GLY A 142 -4.68 11.78 -8.06
N THR A 143 -4.06 10.60 -7.99
CA THR A 143 -3.37 10.15 -6.77
C THR A 143 -2.11 10.96 -6.50
N MET A 144 -1.36 11.36 -7.53
CA MET A 144 -0.23 12.27 -7.43
C MET A 144 -0.68 13.65 -6.92
N SER A 145 -1.88 14.11 -7.32
CA SER A 145 -2.48 15.35 -6.81
C SER A 145 -2.78 15.26 -5.31
N ALA A 146 -3.24 14.11 -4.84
CA ALA A 146 -3.51 13.82 -3.44
C ALA A 146 -2.26 13.53 -2.60
N GLY A 147 -1.15 13.11 -3.22
CA GLY A 147 0.12 12.84 -2.54
C GLY A 147 0.91 14.10 -2.16
N GLU A 148 2.04 13.87 -1.47
CA GLU A 148 2.98 14.94 -1.13
C GLU A 148 3.58 15.59 -2.39
N ARG A 149 3.82 16.88 -2.33
CA ARG A 149 4.50 17.64 -3.38
C ARG A 149 6.01 17.62 -3.15
N GLY A 150 6.78 17.36 -4.19
CA GLY A 150 8.24 17.31 -4.09
C GLY A 150 8.87 16.87 -5.40
N SER A 151 10.10 16.37 -5.33
CA SER A 151 10.92 15.99 -6.50
C SER A 151 10.21 15.04 -7.46
N PHE A 152 9.34 14.15 -6.97
CA PHE A 152 8.58 13.21 -7.80
C PHE A 152 7.43 13.87 -8.58
N THR A 153 6.85 14.93 -8.06
CA THR A 153 5.65 15.56 -8.62
C THR A 153 5.96 16.85 -9.37
N GLN A 154 7.10 17.50 -9.09
CA GLN A 154 7.48 18.80 -9.65
C GLN A 154 7.36 18.88 -11.18
N PRO A 155 7.82 17.91 -11.99
CA PRO A 155 7.69 17.98 -13.44
C PRO A 155 6.22 17.94 -13.94
N TYR A 156 5.31 17.46 -13.13
CA TYR A 156 3.90 17.25 -13.48
C TYR A 156 2.95 18.24 -12.80
N GLU A 157 3.48 19.17 -12.02
CA GLU A 157 2.70 20.14 -11.24
C GLU A 157 1.61 20.87 -12.02
N PRO A 158 1.82 21.24 -13.31
CA PRO A 158 0.77 21.88 -14.11
C PRO A 158 -0.50 21.02 -14.33
N LEU A 159 -0.42 19.70 -14.13
CA LEU A 159 -1.55 18.75 -14.27
C LEU A 159 -2.25 18.47 -12.96
N LEU A 160 -1.69 18.89 -11.82
CA LEU A 160 -2.15 18.46 -10.52
C LEU A 160 -3.17 19.45 -9.94
N PHE A 161 -4.27 18.91 -9.42
CA PHE A 161 -5.26 19.72 -8.71
C PHE A 161 -4.87 19.95 -7.23
N GLY A 162 -5.49 20.97 -6.62
CA GLY A 162 -5.26 21.31 -5.22
C GLY A 162 -6.00 20.38 -4.26
N VAL A 163 -5.35 20.07 -3.13
CA VAL A 163 -5.94 19.39 -1.97
C VAL A 163 -5.55 20.12 -0.69
N ASP A 164 -6.34 19.94 0.36
CA ASP A 164 -6.02 20.45 1.70
C ASP A 164 -5.09 19.49 2.42
N ARG A 165 -4.12 20.01 3.18
CA ARG A 165 -3.14 19.17 3.89
C ARG A 165 -3.20 19.40 5.38
N ILE A 166 -3.31 18.30 6.14
CA ILE A 166 -3.12 18.28 7.59
C ILE A 166 -1.68 17.85 7.90
N PRO A 167 -1.06 18.36 8.95
CA PRO A 167 0.27 17.92 9.35
C PRO A 167 0.26 16.42 9.71
N PHE A 168 1.41 15.75 9.57
CA PHE A 168 1.60 14.43 10.13
C PHE A 168 1.56 14.51 11.66
N PRO A 169 0.91 13.56 12.37
CA PRO A 169 0.81 13.58 13.83
C PRO A 169 2.12 13.14 14.49
N GLU A 170 3.09 14.05 14.56
CA GLU A 170 4.35 13.79 15.25
C GLU A 170 4.11 13.57 16.75
N PRO A 171 4.92 12.71 17.41
CA PRO A 171 4.83 12.50 18.84
C PRO A 171 4.89 13.81 19.63
N GLY A 172 3.84 14.09 20.40
CA GLY A 172 3.68 15.33 21.17
C GLY A 172 3.11 16.52 20.40
N ALA A 173 2.84 16.39 19.10
CA ALA A 173 2.22 17.41 18.25
C ALA A 173 0.92 16.93 17.55
N GLU A 174 0.37 15.81 17.99
CA GLU A 174 -0.80 15.16 17.37
C GLU A 174 -2.03 16.06 17.35
N GLN A 175 -2.18 16.91 18.37
CA GLN A 175 -3.31 17.83 18.47
C GLN A 175 -3.36 18.81 17.29
N ALA A 176 -2.21 19.22 16.74
CA ALA A 176 -2.16 20.11 15.59
C ALA A 176 -2.77 19.45 14.31
N THR A 177 -2.59 18.14 14.17
CA THR A 177 -3.23 17.34 13.10
C THR A 177 -4.75 17.34 13.27
N LEU A 178 -5.23 17.04 14.48
CA LEU A 178 -6.66 16.96 14.79
C LEU A 178 -7.35 18.33 14.64
N ASP A 179 -6.74 19.40 15.15
CA ASP A 179 -7.27 20.76 15.02
C ASP A 179 -7.33 21.21 13.54
N SER A 180 -6.30 20.84 12.77
CA SER A 180 -6.28 21.14 11.34
C SER A 180 -7.38 20.40 10.58
N LEU A 181 -7.57 19.10 10.89
CA LEU A 181 -8.65 18.29 10.32
C LEU A 181 -10.02 18.85 10.71
N GLU A 182 -10.24 19.18 11.99
CA GLU A 182 -11.49 19.76 12.48
C GLU A 182 -11.83 21.05 11.75
N ARG A 183 -10.83 21.91 11.49
CA ARG A 183 -11.01 23.16 10.73
C ARG A 183 -11.46 22.90 9.30
N PHE A 184 -10.84 21.93 8.58
CA PHE A 184 -11.23 21.59 7.21
C PHE A 184 -12.57 20.86 7.16
N ALA A 185 -12.85 19.99 8.12
CA ALA A 185 -14.10 19.22 8.19
C ALA A 185 -15.34 20.10 8.41
N ARG A 186 -15.18 21.26 9.05
CA ARG A 186 -16.28 22.27 9.22
C ARG A 186 -16.67 22.95 7.92
N ASP A 187 -15.80 22.93 6.91
CA ASP A 187 -16.15 23.51 5.60
C ASP A 187 -17.16 22.57 4.91
N PRO A 188 -18.36 23.06 4.56
CA PRO A 188 -19.40 22.22 3.96
C PRO A 188 -19.05 21.69 2.57
N THR A 189 -17.95 22.17 1.97
CA THR A 189 -17.46 21.69 0.67
C THR A 189 -16.43 20.57 0.79
N THR A 190 -16.03 20.18 2.00
CA THR A 190 -15.12 19.05 2.24
C THR A 190 -15.83 17.73 2.02
N ALA A 191 -15.36 16.96 1.03
CA ALA A 191 -15.93 15.69 0.64
C ALA A 191 -15.34 14.52 1.42
N ALA A 192 -14.01 14.46 1.54
CA ALA A 192 -13.33 13.31 2.09
C ALA A 192 -12.01 13.67 2.77
N LEU A 193 -11.64 12.84 3.76
CA LEU A 193 -10.27 12.64 4.23
C LEU A 193 -9.74 11.37 3.59
N LEU A 194 -8.64 11.47 2.84
CA LEU A 194 -7.91 10.33 2.28
C LEU A 194 -6.61 10.15 3.05
N ILE A 195 -6.40 8.97 3.63
CA ILE A 195 -5.22 8.67 4.46
C ILE A 195 -4.70 7.25 4.22
N GLU A 196 -3.38 7.09 4.43
CA GLU A 196 -2.75 5.79 4.68
C GLU A 196 -2.90 5.48 6.19
N PRO A 197 -3.66 4.45 6.61
CA PRO A 197 -3.85 4.16 8.02
C PRO A 197 -2.57 3.72 8.71
N LEU A 198 -2.20 4.37 9.80
CA LEU A 198 -1.08 4.10 10.72
C LEU A 198 0.32 4.23 10.14
N VAL A 199 0.52 4.03 8.83
CA VAL A 199 1.86 4.01 8.22
C VAL A 199 1.85 4.79 6.92
N LEU A 200 2.61 5.88 6.85
CA LEU A 200 2.96 6.51 5.59
C LEU A 200 4.09 5.71 4.94
N GLY A 201 3.75 4.84 3.98
CA GLY A 201 4.70 3.93 3.36
C GLY A 201 5.82 4.66 2.62
N ALA A 202 5.56 5.16 1.43
CA ALA A 202 6.54 5.90 0.62
C ALA A 202 6.95 7.23 1.25
N GLY A 203 6.17 7.77 2.18
CA GLY A 203 6.49 8.94 3.00
C GLY A 203 7.59 8.71 4.04
N GLY A 204 8.36 7.63 3.93
CA GLY A 204 9.50 7.33 4.79
C GLY A 204 9.18 6.31 5.89
N MET A 205 8.20 5.45 5.73
CA MET A 205 7.77 4.46 6.74
C MET A 205 7.53 5.12 8.10
N ARG A 206 6.78 6.22 8.12
CA ARG A 206 6.45 6.98 9.34
C ARG A 206 5.19 6.41 9.98
N PHE A 207 5.23 6.17 11.30
CA PHE A 207 4.14 5.54 12.03
C PHE A 207 3.44 6.52 12.95
N TYR A 208 2.12 6.40 13.07
CA TYR A 208 1.34 7.16 14.06
C TYR A 208 0.38 6.24 14.83
N GLN A 209 -0.07 6.72 15.97
CA GLN A 209 -0.81 5.91 16.94
C GLN A 209 -2.26 5.63 16.48
N PRO A 210 -2.78 4.41 16.74
CA PRO A 210 -4.17 4.05 16.43
C PRO A 210 -5.22 5.00 17.01
N ALA A 211 -4.96 5.57 18.19
CA ALA A 211 -5.85 6.55 18.82
C ALA A 211 -6.07 7.79 17.94
N ILE A 212 -5.02 8.24 17.22
CA ILE A 212 -5.14 9.40 16.32
C ILE A 212 -6.00 9.06 15.10
N LEU A 213 -5.88 7.84 14.57
CA LEU A 213 -6.75 7.38 13.50
C LEU A 213 -8.22 7.34 13.94
N ALA A 214 -8.49 6.86 15.17
CA ALA A 214 -9.83 6.84 15.74
C ALA A 214 -10.41 8.26 15.92
N GLU A 215 -9.60 9.21 16.41
CA GLU A 215 -10.01 10.62 16.54
C GLU A 215 -10.28 11.26 15.17
N MET A 216 -9.42 11.04 14.17
CA MET A 216 -9.66 11.53 12.81
C MET A 216 -10.97 10.98 12.23
N ALA A 217 -11.25 9.68 12.40
CA ALA A 217 -12.49 9.06 11.98
C ALA A 217 -13.71 9.68 12.70
N ALA A 218 -13.60 9.96 14.01
CA ALA A 218 -14.65 10.61 14.77
C ALA A 218 -14.92 12.06 14.31
N ILE A 219 -13.88 12.80 13.95
CA ILE A 219 -14.01 14.15 13.34
C ILE A 219 -14.77 14.04 12.01
N CYS A 220 -14.35 13.13 11.12
CA CYS A 220 -15.01 12.93 9.83
C CYS A 220 -16.51 12.61 10.02
N ALA A 221 -16.84 11.69 10.92
CA ALA A 221 -18.22 11.30 11.20
C ALA A 221 -19.06 12.48 11.71
N ARG A 222 -18.54 13.31 12.62
CA ARG A 222 -19.26 14.48 13.17
C ARG A 222 -19.64 15.50 12.09
N HIS A 223 -18.83 15.64 11.05
CA HIS A 223 -19.02 16.66 10.00
C HIS A 223 -19.55 16.07 8.69
N GLY A 224 -19.84 14.74 8.66
CA GLY A 224 -20.28 14.04 7.45
C GLY A 224 -19.26 14.11 6.31
N VAL A 225 -17.97 14.10 6.64
CA VAL A 225 -16.83 13.95 5.72
C VAL A 225 -16.58 12.47 5.54
N LEU A 226 -16.42 11.98 4.32
CA LEU A 226 -16.14 10.56 4.08
C LEU A 226 -14.69 10.24 4.45
N LEU A 227 -14.48 9.14 5.18
CA LEU A 227 -13.14 8.59 5.44
C LEU A 227 -12.78 7.58 4.34
N ILE A 228 -11.75 7.89 3.55
CA ILE A 228 -11.15 6.99 2.57
C ILE A 228 -9.87 6.44 3.17
N ALA A 229 -9.84 5.13 3.44
CA ALA A 229 -8.65 4.43 3.92
C ALA A 229 -7.90 3.80 2.74
N ASP A 230 -6.70 4.28 2.50
CA ASP A 230 -5.78 3.67 1.55
C ASP A 230 -4.96 2.59 2.25
N GLU A 231 -5.47 1.37 2.22
CA GLU A 231 -4.82 0.16 2.76
C GLU A 231 -4.05 -0.63 1.69
N VAL A 232 -3.67 0.03 0.60
CA VAL A 232 -2.94 -0.60 -0.50
C VAL A 232 -1.61 -1.19 -0.02
N MET A 233 -0.91 -0.52 0.91
CA MET A 233 0.33 -1.02 1.51
C MET A 233 0.09 -1.68 2.87
N THR A 234 -0.76 -1.12 3.70
CA THR A 234 -0.94 -1.50 5.10
C THR A 234 -1.84 -2.71 5.29
N GLY A 235 -2.71 -3.00 4.33
CA GLY A 235 -3.60 -4.15 4.35
C GLY A 235 -2.88 -5.49 4.19
N TRP A 236 -3.66 -6.56 4.27
CA TRP A 236 -3.21 -7.94 4.09
C TRP A 236 -2.17 -8.39 5.14
N GLY A 237 -2.23 -7.84 6.35
CA GLY A 237 -1.41 -8.30 7.48
C GLY A 237 -0.13 -7.52 7.74
N ARG A 238 0.22 -6.52 6.94
CA ARG A 238 1.51 -5.81 7.05
C ARG A 238 1.76 -5.17 8.41
N THR A 239 0.72 -4.61 9.02
CA THR A 239 0.80 -3.99 10.35
C THR A 239 0.57 -4.98 11.52
N GLY A 240 0.48 -6.29 11.25
CA GLY A 240 0.19 -7.31 12.25
C GLY A 240 -1.29 -7.72 12.32
N ARG A 241 -2.21 -6.94 11.74
CA ARG A 241 -3.64 -7.26 11.57
C ARG A 241 -4.00 -7.24 10.10
N PHE A 242 -5.14 -7.84 9.75
CA PHE A 242 -5.59 -7.90 8.34
C PHE A 242 -5.65 -6.52 7.70
N LEU A 243 -6.21 -5.52 8.41
CA LEU A 243 -6.19 -4.11 8.05
C LEU A 243 -5.51 -3.28 9.15
N ALA A 244 -4.87 -2.19 8.78
CA ALA A 244 -4.34 -1.24 9.75
C ALA A 244 -5.48 -0.55 10.53
N CYS A 245 -6.62 -0.30 9.88
CA CYS A 245 -7.83 0.22 10.53
C CYS A 245 -8.32 -0.64 11.70
N ASP A 246 -8.03 -1.96 11.72
CA ASP A 246 -8.43 -2.87 12.80
C ASP A 246 -7.75 -2.53 14.14
N HIS A 247 -6.56 -1.92 14.11
CA HIS A 247 -5.87 -1.49 15.34
C HIS A 247 -6.61 -0.35 16.07
N ALA A 248 -7.33 0.47 15.30
CA ALA A 248 -8.10 1.61 15.82
C ALA A 248 -9.60 1.30 15.96
N CYS A 249 -10.04 0.09 15.60
CA CYS A 249 -11.46 -0.28 15.49
C CYS A 249 -12.25 0.69 14.59
N VAL A 250 -11.63 1.18 13.52
CA VAL A 250 -12.21 2.13 12.57
C VAL A 250 -12.77 1.38 11.37
N ALA A 251 -14.04 1.65 11.02
CA ALA A 251 -14.64 1.22 9.77
C ALA A 251 -14.71 2.43 8.81
N PRO A 252 -13.89 2.48 7.75
CA PRO A 252 -13.92 3.59 6.80
C PRO A 252 -15.20 3.59 5.96
N ASP A 253 -15.52 4.72 5.33
CA ASP A 253 -16.62 4.81 4.37
C ASP A 253 -16.25 4.21 3.02
N ILE A 254 -14.95 4.35 2.64
CA ILE A 254 -14.37 3.78 1.43
C ILE A 254 -13.01 3.18 1.79
N LEU A 255 -12.74 1.97 1.28
CA LEU A 255 -11.51 1.21 1.53
C LEU A 255 -10.85 0.83 0.20
N CYS A 256 -9.57 1.17 0.03
CA CYS A 256 -8.77 0.80 -1.12
C CYS A 256 -7.82 -0.34 -0.78
N LEU A 257 -7.83 -1.42 -1.58
CA LEU A 257 -6.95 -2.58 -1.44
C LEU A 257 -6.30 -2.94 -2.77
N SER A 258 -5.02 -3.33 -2.73
CA SER A 258 -4.26 -3.85 -3.87
C SER A 258 -3.07 -4.68 -3.36
N LYS A 259 -1.93 -4.67 -4.06
CA LYS A 259 -0.66 -5.33 -3.66
C LYS A 259 -0.86 -6.77 -3.18
N GLY A 260 -1.01 -6.97 -1.87
CA GLY A 260 -1.23 -8.29 -1.27
C GLY A 260 -2.52 -9.00 -1.69
N ILE A 261 -3.42 -8.34 -2.41
CA ILE A 261 -4.75 -8.88 -2.82
C ILE A 261 -4.65 -10.20 -3.61
N THR A 262 -3.59 -10.38 -4.39
CA THR A 262 -3.31 -11.62 -5.16
C THR A 262 -2.12 -12.38 -4.60
N GLY A 263 -1.71 -12.08 -3.36
CA GLY A 263 -0.45 -12.60 -2.82
C GLY A 263 0.80 -12.10 -3.57
N GLY A 264 0.66 -11.06 -4.41
CA GLY A 264 1.73 -10.48 -5.22
C GLY A 264 1.90 -11.07 -6.63
N HIS A 265 1.01 -11.99 -7.05
CA HIS A 265 1.19 -12.71 -8.32
C HIS A 265 0.70 -11.93 -9.54
N LEU A 266 -0.39 -11.20 -9.42
CA LEU A 266 -1.01 -10.47 -10.54
C LEU A 266 -1.50 -9.08 -10.09
N PRO A 267 -1.50 -8.09 -10.99
CA PRO A 267 -2.09 -6.79 -10.71
C PRO A 267 -3.61 -6.93 -10.56
N LEU A 268 -4.13 -6.45 -9.43
CA LEU A 268 -5.55 -6.32 -9.11
C LEU A 268 -5.69 -5.30 -8.00
N ALA A 269 -6.79 -4.57 -8.01
CA ALA A 269 -7.18 -3.70 -6.91
C ALA A 269 -8.70 -3.66 -6.78
N VAL A 270 -9.15 -3.30 -5.60
CA VAL A 270 -10.57 -3.05 -5.34
C VAL A 270 -10.76 -1.78 -4.51
N THR A 271 -11.89 -1.14 -4.74
CA THR A 271 -12.41 -0.06 -3.91
C THR A 271 -13.73 -0.54 -3.32
N LEU A 272 -13.78 -0.69 -2.00
CA LEU A 272 -15.00 -1.04 -1.29
C LEU A 272 -15.68 0.23 -0.78
N CYS A 273 -16.99 0.25 -0.75
CA CYS A 273 -17.73 1.36 -0.16
C CYS A 273 -18.95 0.90 0.60
N ARG A 274 -19.48 1.82 1.43
CA ARG A 274 -20.76 1.63 2.13
C ARG A 274 -21.94 1.65 1.14
N GLU A 275 -23.03 1.03 1.55
CA GLU A 275 -24.25 0.93 0.74
C GLU A 275 -24.82 2.29 0.35
N GLU A 276 -24.82 3.29 1.24
CA GLU A 276 -25.33 4.63 0.95
C GLU A 276 -24.56 5.34 -0.18
N ILE A 277 -23.27 5.07 -0.35
CA ILE A 277 -22.48 5.63 -1.45
C ILE A 277 -22.95 5.00 -2.77
N PHE A 278 -23.11 3.69 -2.81
CA PHE A 278 -23.66 3.01 -3.99
C PHE A 278 -25.09 3.48 -4.31
N GLN A 279 -25.95 3.57 -3.31
CA GLN A 279 -27.35 3.98 -3.47
C GLN A 279 -27.47 5.41 -4.00
N SER A 280 -26.53 6.29 -3.71
CA SER A 280 -26.53 7.64 -4.29
C SER A 280 -26.38 7.65 -5.82
N HIS A 281 -25.77 6.60 -6.40
CA HIS A 281 -25.64 6.39 -7.84
C HIS A 281 -26.77 5.53 -8.43
N TRP A 282 -27.55 4.83 -7.59
CA TRP A 282 -28.64 3.95 -8.01
C TRP A 282 -29.83 4.78 -8.53
N SER A 283 -30.11 4.70 -9.83
CA SER A 283 -31.19 5.48 -10.46
C SER A 283 -31.57 4.90 -11.81
N THR A 284 -32.77 5.20 -12.26
CA THR A 284 -33.19 5.02 -13.66
C THR A 284 -32.62 6.10 -14.58
N ASP A 285 -32.15 7.21 -14.04
CA ASP A 285 -31.44 8.23 -14.77
C ASP A 285 -29.99 7.80 -15.05
N ARG A 286 -29.70 7.52 -16.31
CA ARG A 286 -28.37 7.06 -16.76
C ARG A 286 -27.26 8.08 -16.51
N SER A 287 -27.57 9.36 -16.32
CA SER A 287 -26.56 10.38 -16.00
C SER A 287 -25.93 10.18 -14.61
N ARG A 288 -26.56 9.39 -13.74
CA ARG A 288 -26.08 9.03 -12.41
C ARG A 288 -25.19 7.77 -12.39
N THR A 289 -24.95 7.15 -13.54
CA THR A 289 -24.03 6.01 -13.67
C THR A 289 -22.64 6.39 -13.17
N PHE A 290 -22.00 5.47 -12.45
CA PHE A 290 -20.60 5.62 -12.08
C PHE A 290 -19.70 5.38 -13.30
N PHE A 291 -19.26 6.47 -13.94
CA PHE A 291 -18.48 6.43 -15.18
C PHE A 291 -16.99 6.24 -14.88
N HIS A 292 -16.61 4.99 -14.63
CA HIS A 292 -15.22 4.55 -14.53
C HIS A 292 -15.12 3.08 -14.96
N SER A 293 -14.06 2.75 -15.69
CA SER A 293 -13.73 1.37 -16.07
C SER A 293 -12.28 1.29 -16.53
N SER A 294 -11.75 0.09 -16.54
CA SER A 294 -10.56 -0.32 -17.27
C SER A 294 -10.96 -1.47 -18.20
N SER A 295 -10.19 -1.69 -19.27
CA SER A 295 -10.42 -2.84 -20.17
C SER A 295 -10.29 -4.17 -19.44
N TYR A 296 -9.51 -4.22 -18.35
CA TYR A 296 -9.26 -5.41 -17.55
C TYR A 296 -10.01 -5.42 -16.22
N THR A 297 -11.03 -4.59 -16.04
CA THR A 297 -11.85 -4.58 -14.83
C THR A 297 -12.30 -5.98 -14.46
N ALA A 298 -11.98 -6.41 -13.23
CA ALA A 298 -12.23 -7.76 -12.71
C ALA A 298 -11.69 -8.87 -13.61
N ASN A 299 -10.43 -8.77 -14.08
CA ASN A 299 -9.82 -9.83 -14.87
C ASN A 299 -10.01 -11.20 -14.20
N PRO A 300 -10.60 -12.21 -14.90
CA PRO A 300 -10.94 -13.50 -14.29
C PRO A 300 -9.75 -14.23 -13.68
N ILE A 301 -8.55 -14.14 -14.31
CA ILE A 301 -7.34 -14.81 -13.84
C ILE A 301 -6.83 -14.14 -12.56
N ALA A 302 -6.85 -12.81 -12.51
CA ALA A 302 -6.45 -12.07 -11.32
C ALA A 302 -7.44 -12.28 -10.16
N CYS A 303 -8.76 -12.36 -10.47
CA CYS A 303 -9.78 -12.71 -9.47
C CYS A 303 -9.60 -14.13 -8.93
N ALA A 304 -9.25 -15.11 -9.78
CA ALA A 304 -8.96 -16.48 -9.34
C ALA A 304 -7.72 -16.53 -8.41
N ALA A 305 -6.67 -15.77 -8.75
CA ALA A 305 -5.51 -15.61 -7.87
C ALA A 305 -5.92 -15.02 -6.50
N ALA A 306 -6.78 -14.01 -6.50
CA ALA A 306 -7.30 -13.39 -5.29
C ALA A 306 -8.21 -14.34 -4.47
N CYS A 307 -9.03 -15.18 -5.11
CA CYS A 307 -9.78 -16.26 -4.44
C CYS A 307 -8.84 -17.25 -3.75
N ALA A 308 -7.79 -17.70 -4.44
CA ALA A 308 -6.78 -18.58 -3.85
C ALA A 308 -6.07 -17.93 -2.67
N ASN A 309 -5.77 -16.63 -2.75
CA ASN A 309 -5.24 -15.85 -1.63
C ASN A 309 -6.19 -15.84 -0.42
N LEU A 310 -7.50 -15.61 -0.62
CA LEU A 310 -8.48 -15.70 0.47
C LEU A 310 -8.57 -17.10 1.08
N GLN A 311 -8.41 -18.16 0.26
CA GLN A 311 -8.38 -19.53 0.76
C GLN A 311 -7.14 -19.77 1.64
N ILE A 312 -5.97 -19.26 1.27
CA ILE A 312 -4.75 -19.31 2.10
C ILE A 312 -5.01 -18.67 3.46
N TRP A 313 -5.62 -17.47 3.48
CA TRP A 313 -5.97 -16.77 4.73
C TRP A 313 -6.92 -17.56 5.63
N ARG A 314 -7.80 -18.41 5.07
CA ARG A 314 -8.77 -19.20 5.82
C ARG A 314 -8.23 -20.53 6.31
N GLU A 315 -7.36 -21.14 5.53
CA GLU A 315 -6.97 -22.54 5.69
C GLU A 315 -5.53 -22.74 6.21
N GLU A 316 -4.69 -21.71 6.06
CA GLU A 316 -3.31 -21.76 6.51
C GLU A 316 -3.08 -20.86 7.73
N PRO A 317 -2.05 -21.12 8.55
CA PRO A 317 -1.77 -20.33 9.75
C PRO A 317 -1.10 -19.00 9.42
N VAL A 318 -1.76 -18.18 8.56
CA VAL A 318 -1.20 -16.90 8.08
C VAL A 318 -0.93 -15.94 9.23
N GLN A 319 -1.88 -15.82 10.18
CA GLN A 319 -1.70 -14.93 11.33
C GLN A 319 -0.50 -15.35 12.18
N ALA A 320 -0.31 -16.67 12.43
CA ALA A 320 0.84 -17.14 13.18
C ALA A 320 2.18 -16.86 12.47
N ARG A 321 2.21 -16.91 11.13
CA ARG A 321 3.40 -16.51 10.35
C ARG A 321 3.66 -15.01 10.48
N ILE A 322 2.63 -14.19 10.41
CA ILE A 322 2.71 -12.74 10.61
C ILE A 322 3.24 -12.43 12.01
N ASP A 323 2.70 -13.10 13.04
CA ASP A 323 3.10 -12.89 14.43
C ASP A 323 4.57 -13.28 14.66
N ALA A 324 5.04 -14.37 14.02
CA ALA A 324 6.44 -14.77 14.08
C ALA A 324 7.37 -13.74 13.43
N VAL A 325 7.03 -13.25 12.24
CA VAL A 325 7.80 -12.17 11.58
C VAL A 325 7.78 -10.90 12.43
N ALA A 326 6.62 -10.54 13.00
CA ALA A 326 6.48 -9.34 13.82
C ALA A 326 7.31 -9.41 15.11
N ALA A 327 7.40 -10.59 15.74
CA ALA A 327 8.24 -10.80 16.91
C ALA A 327 9.73 -10.62 16.58
N GLU A 328 10.22 -11.21 15.49
CA GLU A 328 11.61 -11.04 15.04
C GLU A 328 11.92 -9.58 14.66
N GLN A 329 10.98 -8.87 14.03
CA GLN A 329 11.14 -7.45 13.72
C GLN A 329 11.20 -6.59 14.99
N ALA A 330 10.38 -6.91 16.00
CA ALA A 330 10.42 -6.22 17.29
C ALA A 330 11.74 -6.45 18.04
N GLU A 331 12.27 -7.68 18.02
CA GLU A 331 13.60 -7.98 18.57
C GLU A 331 14.70 -7.25 17.79
N GLY A 332 14.59 -7.21 16.45
CA GLY A 332 15.47 -6.44 15.60
C GLY A 332 15.45 -4.95 15.93
N ALA A 333 14.27 -4.36 16.14
CA ALA A 333 14.13 -2.96 16.52
C ALA A 333 14.87 -2.66 17.84
N ILE A 334 14.73 -3.52 18.86
CA ILE A 334 15.45 -3.38 20.14
C ILE A 334 16.98 -3.41 19.94
N ARG A 335 17.48 -4.29 19.04
CA ARG A 335 18.92 -4.38 18.73
C ARG A 335 19.45 -3.15 17.98
N LEU A 336 18.63 -2.56 17.14
CA LEU A 336 18.99 -1.38 16.34
C LEU A 336 18.85 -0.08 17.13
N GLU A 337 17.99 -0.06 18.16
CA GLU A 337 17.75 1.13 18.97
C GLU A 337 19.01 1.53 19.74
N GLY A 338 19.40 2.79 19.60
CA GLY A 338 20.62 3.33 20.24
C GLY A 338 21.94 2.90 19.59
N TYR A 339 21.92 2.11 18.48
CA TYR A 339 23.14 1.78 17.77
C TYR A 339 23.70 3.04 17.08
N PRO A 340 25.02 3.32 17.19
CA PRO A 340 25.64 4.47 16.54
C PRO A 340 25.35 4.49 15.04
N GLY A 341 25.00 5.65 14.49
CA GLY A 341 24.67 5.80 13.06
C GLY A 341 23.24 5.39 12.68
N LEU A 342 22.45 4.81 13.61
CA LEU A 342 21.02 4.54 13.42
C LEU A 342 20.18 5.52 14.22
N THR A 343 19.12 6.02 13.59
CA THR A 343 18.15 6.91 14.23
C THR A 343 16.73 6.54 13.80
N SER A 344 15.75 7.04 14.53
CA SER A 344 14.34 6.84 14.21
C SER A 344 13.97 5.36 13.97
N VAL A 345 14.49 4.44 14.79
CA VAL A 345 14.13 3.02 14.72
C VAL A 345 12.66 2.87 15.09
N ARG A 346 11.92 2.16 14.26
CA ARG A 346 10.48 1.98 14.40
C ARG A 346 10.00 0.65 13.83
N CYS A 347 9.01 0.05 14.50
CA CYS A 347 8.47 -1.25 14.11
C CYS A 347 6.95 -1.29 14.29
N MET A 348 6.25 -1.90 13.34
CA MET A 348 4.82 -2.18 13.43
C MET A 348 4.49 -3.46 12.63
N GLY A 349 4.03 -4.50 13.30
CA GLY A 349 3.78 -5.78 12.64
C GLY A 349 5.01 -6.30 11.92
N THR A 350 4.89 -6.57 10.62
CA THR A 350 6.01 -7.09 9.82
C THR A 350 6.95 -6.02 9.27
N ILE A 351 6.70 -4.75 9.59
CA ILE A 351 7.47 -3.60 9.09
C ILE A 351 8.48 -3.16 10.14
N LEU A 352 9.75 -3.10 9.78
CA LEU A 352 10.82 -2.48 10.55
C LEU A 352 11.46 -1.39 9.70
N ALA A 353 11.74 -0.23 10.26
CA ALA A 353 12.45 0.84 9.58
C ALA A 353 13.42 1.57 10.51
N ALA A 354 14.52 2.05 9.95
CA ALA A 354 15.48 2.91 10.63
C ALA A 354 16.10 3.89 9.63
N GLU A 355 16.60 5.01 10.11
CA GLU A 355 17.35 5.95 9.31
C GLU A 355 18.84 5.77 9.54
N ILE A 356 19.64 5.73 8.46
CA ILE A 356 21.09 5.54 8.51
C ILE A 356 21.79 6.86 8.21
N GLY A 357 22.76 7.22 9.05
CA GLY A 357 23.56 8.42 8.92
C GLY A 357 22.90 9.71 9.40
N ALA A 358 23.60 10.83 9.28
CA ALA A 358 23.12 12.17 9.67
C ALA A 358 22.57 12.93 8.45
N GLY A 359 21.61 13.84 8.68
CA GLY A 359 21.03 14.72 7.65
C GLY A 359 19.52 14.52 7.47
N GLY A 360 18.90 15.28 6.56
CA GLY A 360 17.48 15.18 6.25
C GLY A 360 17.13 13.94 5.44
N ALA A 361 15.85 13.56 5.46
CA ALA A 361 15.29 12.43 4.70
C ALA A 361 15.11 12.79 3.19
N ASP A 362 16.12 13.37 2.55
CA ASP A 362 16.04 13.70 1.12
C ASP A 362 16.22 12.43 0.28
N TYR A 363 15.16 12.08 -0.45
CA TYR A 363 15.20 10.94 -1.38
C TYR A 363 16.26 11.10 -2.49
N MET A 364 16.61 12.35 -2.86
CA MET A 364 17.57 12.65 -3.91
C MET A 364 19.03 12.61 -3.43
N ALA A 365 19.28 12.38 -2.13
CA ALA A 365 20.62 12.27 -1.59
C ALA A 365 21.34 11.00 -2.13
N ASP A 366 22.65 11.11 -2.31
CA ASP A 366 23.52 10.01 -2.81
C ASP A 366 23.55 8.79 -1.87
N THR A 367 23.14 8.97 -0.61
CA THR A 367 23.08 7.90 0.40
C THR A 367 22.16 6.75 -0.02
N GLY A 368 21.00 7.05 -0.60
CA GLY A 368 20.04 6.01 -1.03
C GLY A 368 20.63 5.03 -2.06
N PRO A 369 21.17 5.50 -3.18
CA PRO A 369 21.87 4.65 -4.15
C PRO A 369 23.08 3.90 -3.57
N ALA A 370 23.83 4.50 -2.63
CA ALA A 370 24.96 3.84 -1.98
C ALA A 370 24.49 2.68 -1.07
N LEU A 371 23.48 2.91 -0.24
CA LEU A 371 22.86 1.87 0.58
C LEU A 371 22.26 0.74 -0.28
N MET A 372 21.60 1.08 -1.40
CA MET A 372 21.05 0.06 -2.30
C MET A 372 22.14 -0.85 -2.87
N ARG A 373 23.32 -0.31 -3.25
CA ARG A 373 24.46 -1.12 -3.69
C ARG A 373 25.02 -1.97 -2.55
N PHE A 374 25.17 -1.40 -1.37
CA PHE A 374 25.67 -2.09 -0.18
C PHE A 374 24.84 -3.34 0.15
N PHE A 375 23.52 -3.25 0.14
CA PHE A 375 22.64 -4.40 0.38
C PHE A 375 22.64 -5.39 -0.78
N ALA A 376 22.71 -4.91 -2.03
CA ALA A 376 22.77 -5.79 -3.21
C ALA A 376 24.06 -6.64 -3.25
N GLU A 377 25.20 -6.14 -2.74
CA GLU A 377 26.45 -6.87 -2.58
C GLU A 377 26.36 -8.00 -1.54
N ARG A 378 25.38 -7.90 -0.62
CA ARG A 378 25.08 -8.90 0.41
C ARG A 378 23.92 -9.83 0.06
N ASP A 379 23.50 -9.81 -1.22
CA ASP A 379 22.36 -10.59 -1.71
C ASP A 379 21.04 -10.29 -1.00
N LEU A 380 20.84 -9.03 -0.59
CA LEU A 380 19.60 -8.54 0.00
C LEU A 380 18.92 -7.58 -0.97
N LEU A 381 17.68 -7.86 -1.32
CA LEU A 381 16.83 -6.91 -2.04
C LEU A 381 16.23 -5.94 -1.01
N ILE A 382 16.90 -4.82 -0.81
CA ILE A 382 16.45 -3.69 -0.01
C ILE A 382 16.53 -2.43 -0.87
N ARG A 383 15.45 -1.65 -0.89
CA ARG A 383 15.37 -0.39 -1.63
C ARG A 383 15.06 0.74 -0.66
N PRO A 384 16.07 1.49 -0.20
CA PRO A 384 15.90 2.59 0.73
C PRO A 384 15.03 3.72 0.16
N LEU A 385 14.34 4.43 1.06
CA LEU A 385 13.65 5.70 0.79
C LEU A 385 14.55 6.84 1.28
N GLY A 386 15.43 7.33 0.41
CA GLY A 386 16.54 8.19 0.81
C GLY A 386 17.45 7.46 1.79
N ARG A 387 17.56 7.95 3.02
CA ARG A 387 18.32 7.31 4.11
C ARG A 387 17.51 6.33 4.97
N THR A 388 16.19 6.25 4.76
CA THR A 388 15.34 5.29 5.46
C THR A 388 15.50 3.91 4.85
N VAL A 389 16.12 2.99 5.60
CA VAL A 389 16.16 1.56 5.30
C VAL A 389 14.99 0.89 6.00
N TYR A 390 14.30 0.00 5.30
CA TYR A 390 13.16 -0.71 5.86
C TYR A 390 13.12 -2.17 5.39
N LEU A 391 12.52 -3.00 6.21
CA LEU A 391 12.19 -4.39 5.95
C LEU A 391 10.66 -4.55 5.94
N LEU A 392 10.17 -5.26 4.96
CA LEU A 392 8.75 -5.60 4.79
C LEU A 392 8.68 -6.96 4.06
N PRO A 393 9.15 -8.04 4.71
CA PRO A 393 9.41 -9.33 4.09
C PRO A 393 8.11 -10.10 3.80
N PRO A 394 8.17 -11.16 2.97
CA PRO A 394 7.11 -12.16 2.87
C PRO A 394 6.90 -12.89 4.21
N TYR A 395 5.68 -13.35 4.50
CA TYR A 395 5.35 -14.01 5.78
C TYR A 395 5.94 -15.42 5.94
N CYS A 396 6.52 -15.97 4.88
CA CYS A 396 7.28 -17.21 4.93
C CYS A 396 8.75 -17.01 5.36
N SER A 397 9.19 -15.78 5.61
CA SER A 397 10.55 -15.46 6.03
C SER A 397 10.83 -16.04 7.43
N THR A 398 12.03 -16.58 7.60
CA THR A 398 12.50 -17.18 8.86
C THR A 398 13.17 -16.13 9.74
N GLY A 399 13.23 -16.39 11.05
CA GLY A 399 13.95 -15.52 11.98
C GLY A 399 15.45 -15.39 11.64
N ALA A 400 16.08 -16.44 11.10
CA ALA A 400 17.48 -16.38 10.69
C ALA A 400 17.72 -15.38 9.52
N GLU A 401 16.82 -15.39 8.54
CA GLU A 401 16.86 -14.44 7.40
C GLU A 401 16.68 -13.01 7.87
N LEU A 402 15.72 -12.78 8.78
CA LEU A 402 15.46 -11.44 9.33
C LEU A 402 16.64 -10.94 10.17
N ARG A 403 17.23 -11.80 11.02
CA ARG A 403 18.44 -11.43 11.78
C ARG A 403 19.61 -11.07 10.87
N ALA A 404 19.81 -11.77 9.76
CA ALA A 404 20.83 -11.41 8.77
C ALA A 404 20.58 -10.01 8.15
N CYS A 405 19.30 -9.65 7.92
CA CYS A 405 18.95 -8.29 7.49
C CYS A 405 19.25 -7.25 8.58
N HIS A 406 18.94 -7.55 9.86
CA HIS A 406 19.25 -6.65 10.96
C HIS A 406 20.77 -6.45 11.13
N ASP A 407 21.56 -7.52 10.99
CA ASP A 407 23.02 -7.44 11.02
C ASP A 407 23.56 -6.57 9.87
N ALA A 408 23.01 -6.75 8.66
CA ALA A 408 23.39 -5.91 7.52
C ALA A 408 22.99 -4.43 7.69
N MET A 409 21.90 -4.12 8.42
CA MET A 409 21.55 -2.74 8.77
C MET A 409 22.56 -2.13 9.76
N ILE A 410 23.05 -2.91 10.72
CA ILE A 410 24.13 -2.51 11.64
C ILE A 410 25.41 -2.23 10.87
N GLU A 411 25.85 -3.17 10.00
CA GLU A 411 27.02 -2.97 9.16
C GLU A 411 26.90 -1.72 8.24
N ALA A 412 25.69 -1.47 7.73
CA ALA A 412 25.46 -0.25 6.95
C ALA A 412 25.59 1.02 7.80
N ALA A 413 25.17 0.97 9.07
CA ALA A 413 25.36 2.10 9.98
C ALA A 413 26.84 2.35 10.29
N ASP A 414 27.68 1.30 10.40
CA ASP A 414 29.13 1.44 10.59
C ASP A 414 29.82 2.10 9.38
N VAL A 415 29.26 1.96 8.18
CA VAL A 415 29.83 2.49 6.93
C VAL A 415 29.31 3.88 6.59
N PHE A 416 28.03 4.15 6.84
CA PHE A 416 27.31 5.35 6.39
C PHE A 416 26.78 6.22 7.53
N GLY A 417 26.92 5.75 8.77
CA GLY A 417 26.40 6.37 10.00
C GLY A 417 27.21 7.56 10.56
#